data_3de2c76315b5d57daecf66ec5ebddd9b
#
_entry.id   3de2c76315b5d57daecf66ec5ebddd9b
#
_cell.length_a   1.000
_cell.length_b   1.000
_cell.length_c   1.000
_cell.angle_alpha   90.00
_cell.angle_beta   90.00
_cell.angle_gamma   90.00
#
_symmetry.space_group_name_H-M   'P 1'
#
loop_
_entity.id
_entity.type
_entity.pdbx_description
1 polymer ?
#
loop_
_entity_poly.entity_id
_entity_poly.type
_entity_poly.pdbx_seq_one_letter_code
_entity_poly.pdbx_strand_id
1 'polypeptide(L)'
;VCSGEMMAASDRLIIKIKGRTAHGAYPHLGIDAMMIAAHFLVAVQTMMAREIDTFSHAIITFGQIKGGTARNIICDEVEINGICRTFNPETREMLNRRIDEILKGITMTFGGTYEFERQRSHPALICDPDMAEHVRETADMILGSGHVIDLPHGSLGCESFAYFAEARKGAFFWMGTGNKEAGIDKPLHSSSFD
;
A
#
# COMPACT_ATOMS: atom_id res chain seq x y z
N VAL A 1 19.98 -5.48 9.95
CA VAL A 1 20.18 -6.11 8.64
C VAL A 1 19.02 -7.05 8.39
N CYS A 2 18.63 -7.27 7.15
CA CYS A 2 17.62 -8.24 6.74
C CYS A 2 18.13 -8.97 5.48
N SER A 3 18.00 -10.29 5.45
CA SER A 3 18.21 -11.10 4.25
C SER A 3 16.85 -11.39 3.62
N GLY A 4 16.70 -11.17 2.32
CA GLY A 4 15.42 -11.33 1.63
C GLY A 4 14.53 -10.08 1.68
N GLU A 5 13.25 -10.24 2.01
CA GLU A 5 12.23 -9.17 2.01
C GLU A 5 12.58 -8.04 2.97
N MET A 6 13.01 -6.89 2.44
CA MET A 6 13.42 -5.72 3.24
C MET A 6 12.36 -4.61 3.21
N MET A 7 11.90 -4.19 2.02
CA MET A 7 10.84 -3.18 1.89
C MET A 7 9.89 -3.54 0.74
N ALA A 8 8.60 -3.25 0.94
CA ALA A 8 7.55 -3.69 0.03
C ALA A 8 7.54 -2.91 -1.31
N ALA A 9 7.03 -3.57 -2.33
CA ALA A 9 6.56 -2.92 -3.54
C ALA A 9 5.41 -1.97 -3.24
N SER A 10 5.24 -0.95 -4.07
CA SER A 10 4.19 0.06 -3.94
C SER A 10 3.46 0.26 -5.25
N ASP A 11 2.12 0.24 -5.18
CA ASP A 11 1.24 0.71 -6.24
C ASP A 11 0.33 1.81 -5.70
N ARG A 12 0.09 2.81 -6.52
CA ARG A 12 -0.96 3.80 -6.29
C ARG A 12 -2.24 3.35 -6.98
N LEU A 13 -3.35 3.43 -6.28
CA LEU A 13 -4.68 3.06 -6.78
C LEU A 13 -5.52 4.33 -6.91
N ILE A 14 -6.03 4.58 -8.11
CA ILE A 14 -6.89 5.72 -8.41
C ILE A 14 -8.18 5.16 -8.99
N ILE A 15 -9.30 5.43 -8.33
CA ILE A 15 -10.60 4.87 -8.69
C ILE A 15 -11.60 6.02 -8.80
N LYS A 16 -12.36 6.04 -9.89
CA LYS A 16 -13.51 6.92 -10.04
C LYS A 16 -14.74 6.06 -10.25
N ILE A 17 -15.72 6.21 -9.37
CA ILE A 17 -17.03 5.55 -9.47
C ILE A 17 -18.01 6.57 -9.97
N LYS A 18 -18.73 6.22 -11.02
CA LYS A 18 -19.71 7.10 -11.70
C LYS A 18 -21.10 6.54 -11.58
N GLY A 19 -22.02 7.40 -11.19
CA GLY A 19 -23.44 7.14 -11.09
C GLY A 19 -24.25 8.14 -11.91
N ARG A 20 -25.38 8.56 -11.34
CA ARG A 20 -26.27 9.58 -11.95
C ARG A 20 -26.92 10.41 -10.85
N THR A 21 -26.82 11.73 -10.95
CA THR A 21 -27.43 12.65 -10.01
C THR A 21 -28.97 12.60 -10.05
N ALA A 22 -29.58 12.84 -8.90
CA ALA A 22 -31.02 13.04 -8.75
C ALA A 22 -31.30 13.82 -7.45
N HIS A 23 -32.53 14.33 -7.31
CA HIS A 23 -32.98 14.91 -6.06
C HIS A 23 -33.06 13.83 -4.97
N GLY A 24 -32.55 14.09 -3.78
CA GLY A 24 -32.48 13.10 -2.68
C GLY A 24 -33.82 12.53 -2.24
N ALA A 25 -34.94 13.24 -2.48
CA ALA A 25 -36.28 12.72 -2.24
C ALA A 25 -36.80 11.76 -3.33
N TYR A 26 -36.09 11.65 -4.47
CA TYR A 26 -36.44 10.78 -5.60
C TYR A 26 -35.26 9.89 -5.99
N PRO A 27 -34.71 9.07 -5.05
CA PRO A 27 -33.47 8.32 -5.28
C PRO A 27 -33.60 7.29 -6.42
N HIS A 28 -34.80 6.83 -6.74
CA HIS A 28 -35.08 5.89 -7.82
C HIS A 28 -34.81 6.48 -9.23
N LEU A 29 -34.62 7.80 -9.34
CA LEU A 29 -34.25 8.48 -10.57
C LEU A 29 -32.73 8.64 -10.74
N GLY A 30 -31.95 8.33 -9.70
CA GLY A 30 -30.48 8.44 -9.68
C GLY A 30 -29.77 7.10 -9.66
N ILE A 31 -28.44 7.15 -9.61
CA ILE A 31 -27.54 6.06 -9.32
C ILE A 31 -26.52 6.62 -8.32
N ASP A 32 -26.55 6.12 -7.09
CA ASP A 32 -25.75 6.70 -6.00
C ASP A 32 -24.34 6.16 -5.98
N ALA A 33 -23.39 6.96 -6.45
CA ALA A 33 -21.96 6.61 -6.45
C ALA A 33 -21.39 6.46 -5.04
N MET A 34 -21.95 7.15 -4.01
CA MET A 34 -21.51 6.96 -2.62
C MET A 34 -21.85 5.57 -2.10
N MET A 35 -23.03 5.05 -2.40
CA MET A 35 -23.41 3.71 -2.00
C MET A 35 -22.55 2.66 -2.69
N ILE A 36 -22.25 2.83 -3.98
CA ILE A 36 -21.34 1.96 -4.72
C ILE A 36 -19.95 1.98 -4.06
N ALA A 37 -19.43 3.17 -3.74
CA ALA A 37 -18.13 3.33 -3.09
C ALA A 37 -18.08 2.66 -1.71
N ALA A 38 -19.12 2.80 -0.90
CA ALA A 38 -19.21 2.16 0.41
C ALA A 38 -19.15 0.62 0.30
N HIS A 39 -19.93 0.03 -0.60
CA HIS A 39 -19.90 -1.42 -0.85
C HIS A 39 -18.55 -1.88 -1.38
N PHE A 40 -17.92 -1.11 -2.27
CA PHE A 40 -16.57 -1.41 -2.77
C PHE A 40 -15.54 -1.46 -1.64
N LEU A 41 -15.50 -0.45 -0.78
CA LEU A 41 -14.54 -0.40 0.34
C LEU A 41 -14.70 -1.60 1.27
N VAL A 42 -15.93 -1.98 1.62
CA VAL A 42 -16.20 -3.16 2.46
C VAL A 42 -15.79 -4.45 1.75
N ALA A 43 -16.11 -4.59 0.46
CA ALA A 43 -15.76 -5.78 -0.31
C ALA A 43 -14.25 -5.98 -0.46
N VAL A 44 -13.48 -4.90 -0.67
CA VAL A 44 -12.01 -4.98 -0.73
C VAL A 44 -11.44 -5.42 0.62
N GLN A 45 -11.93 -4.90 1.75
CA GLN A 45 -11.47 -5.37 3.06
C GLN A 45 -11.84 -6.84 3.31
N THR A 46 -12.99 -7.29 2.81
CA THR A 46 -13.38 -8.70 2.87
C THR A 46 -12.43 -9.56 2.04
N MET A 47 -12.08 -9.15 0.84
CA MET A 47 -11.08 -9.82 -0.01
C MET A 47 -9.74 -9.92 0.72
N MET A 48 -9.22 -8.81 1.27
CA MET A 48 -7.96 -8.80 2.02
C MET A 48 -7.99 -9.80 3.19
N ALA A 49 -9.11 -9.90 3.90
CA ALA A 49 -9.24 -10.76 5.06
C ALA A 49 -9.51 -12.24 4.73
N ARG A 50 -9.94 -12.59 3.52
CA ARG A 50 -10.44 -13.93 3.16
C ARG A 50 -9.75 -14.59 1.98
N GLU A 51 -9.08 -13.83 1.12
CA GLU A 51 -8.43 -14.35 -0.08
C GLU A 51 -6.91 -14.27 -0.03
N ILE A 52 -6.34 -13.46 0.90
CA ILE A 52 -4.89 -13.34 1.08
C ILE A 52 -4.43 -14.38 2.08
N ASP A 53 -3.34 -15.08 1.76
CA ASP A 53 -2.66 -15.96 2.68
C ASP A 53 -2.24 -15.18 3.94
N THR A 54 -2.55 -15.72 5.11
CA THR A 54 -2.27 -15.07 6.40
C THR A 54 -0.78 -14.83 6.66
N PHE A 55 0.10 -15.51 5.96
CA PHE A 55 1.56 -15.30 6.00
C PHE A 55 2.06 -14.34 4.91
N SER A 56 1.20 -13.93 3.98
CA SER A 56 1.56 -12.92 2.97
C SER A 56 1.53 -11.52 3.55
N HIS A 57 2.65 -10.82 3.45
CA HIS A 57 2.72 -9.41 3.83
C HIS A 57 2.14 -8.53 2.71
N ALA A 58 0.86 -8.22 2.82
CA ALA A 58 0.15 -7.35 1.87
C ALA A 58 -0.82 -6.42 2.58
N ILE A 59 -0.96 -5.19 2.08
CA ILE A 59 -1.91 -4.21 2.59
C ILE A 59 -2.48 -3.37 1.46
N ILE A 60 -3.78 -3.06 1.55
CA ILE A 60 -4.45 -2.02 0.77
C ILE A 60 -5.00 -0.98 1.74
N THR A 61 -4.66 0.29 1.49
CA THR A 61 -5.18 1.41 2.27
C THR A 61 -5.76 2.45 1.32
N PHE A 62 -7.01 2.83 1.54
CA PHE A 62 -7.63 3.97 0.88
C PHE A 62 -7.58 5.17 1.83
N GLY A 63 -6.64 6.08 1.58
CA GLY A 63 -6.39 7.25 2.44
C GLY A 63 -7.24 8.47 2.08
N GLN A 64 -7.91 8.46 0.92
CA GLN A 64 -8.71 9.57 0.45
C GLN A 64 -9.97 9.10 -0.26
N ILE A 65 -11.10 9.72 0.07
CA ILE A 65 -12.36 9.59 -0.63
C ILE A 65 -12.99 10.97 -0.78
N LYS A 66 -13.48 11.29 -1.98
CA LYS A 66 -14.16 12.56 -2.30
C LYS A 66 -15.39 12.30 -3.13
N GLY A 67 -16.50 12.95 -2.81
CA GLY A 67 -17.74 12.83 -3.57
C GLY A 67 -18.85 13.69 -3.01
N GLY A 68 -19.87 13.94 -3.86
CA GLY A 68 -21.06 14.72 -3.53
C GLY A 68 -20.87 16.23 -3.60
N THR A 69 -21.97 16.92 -3.88
CA THR A 69 -22.03 18.38 -4.07
C THR A 69 -22.95 19.08 -3.07
N ALA A 70 -24.04 18.42 -2.66
CA ALA A 70 -25.01 18.98 -1.72
C ALA A 70 -25.75 17.87 -0.95
N ARG A 71 -26.21 18.18 0.29
CA ARG A 71 -26.86 17.21 1.19
C ARG A 71 -28.16 16.58 0.65
N ASN A 72 -28.77 17.17 -0.32
CA ASN A 72 -30.07 16.73 -0.90
C ASN A 72 -29.96 16.32 -2.36
N ILE A 73 -28.75 16.05 -2.86
CA ILE A 73 -28.46 15.59 -4.21
C ILE A 73 -27.81 14.21 -4.14
N ILE A 74 -28.33 13.25 -4.90
CA ILE A 74 -27.70 11.94 -5.09
C ILE A 74 -26.34 12.15 -5.77
N CYS A 75 -25.29 11.59 -5.19
CA CYS A 75 -23.93 11.73 -5.67
C CYS A 75 -23.72 10.93 -6.97
N ASP A 76 -23.23 11.59 -8.00
CA ASP A 76 -22.97 10.98 -9.30
C ASP A 76 -21.50 10.63 -9.54
N GLU A 77 -20.57 11.10 -8.70
CA GLU A 77 -19.16 10.74 -8.82
C GLU A 77 -18.50 10.65 -7.44
N VAL A 78 -17.73 9.58 -7.22
CA VAL A 78 -16.83 9.42 -6.08
C VAL A 78 -15.44 9.06 -6.57
N GLU A 79 -14.44 9.82 -6.14
CA GLU A 79 -13.03 9.52 -6.32
C GLU A 79 -12.46 8.91 -5.05
N ILE A 80 -11.71 7.79 -5.20
CA ILE A 80 -11.03 7.07 -4.13
C ILE A 80 -9.57 6.94 -4.51
N ASN A 81 -8.66 7.35 -3.61
CA ASN A 81 -7.23 7.21 -3.79
C ASN A 81 -6.64 6.35 -2.67
N GLY A 82 -5.79 5.40 -3.05
CA GLY A 82 -5.18 4.48 -2.13
C GLY A 82 -3.81 3.97 -2.57
N ILE A 83 -3.27 3.08 -1.76
CA ILE A 83 -2.02 2.37 -2.00
C ILE A 83 -2.22 0.87 -1.82
N CYS A 84 -1.45 0.09 -2.59
CA CYS A 84 -1.25 -1.33 -2.37
C CYS A 84 0.24 -1.58 -2.09
N ARG A 85 0.54 -2.38 -1.07
CA ARG A 85 1.89 -2.76 -0.67
C ARG A 85 1.99 -4.27 -0.59
N THR A 86 3.00 -4.85 -1.21
CA THR A 86 3.24 -6.29 -1.20
C THR A 86 4.73 -6.58 -1.40
N PHE A 87 5.19 -7.75 -0.94
CA PHE A 87 6.52 -8.25 -1.31
C PHE A 87 6.44 -9.19 -2.52
N ASN A 88 5.44 -10.06 -2.55
CA ASN A 88 5.30 -11.08 -3.56
C ASN A 88 4.67 -10.52 -4.86
N PRO A 89 5.31 -10.68 -6.04
CA PRO A 89 4.78 -10.19 -7.30
C PRO A 89 3.45 -10.83 -7.72
N GLU A 90 3.25 -12.11 -7.42
CA GLU A 90 2.00 -12.82 -7.75
C GLU A 90 0.83 -12.29 -6.95
N THR A 91 1.04 -12.09 -5.63
CA THR A 91 0.06 -11.44 -4.75
C THR A 91 -0.25 -10.02 -5.24
N ARG A 92 0.78 -9.27 -5.69
CA ARG A 92 0.63 -7.92 -6.25
C ARG A 92 -0.29 -7.89 -7.47
N GLU A 93 -0.12 -8.81 -8.41
CA GLU A 93 -0.96 -8.89 -9.60
C GLU A 93 -2.37 -9.41 -9.26
N MET A 94 -2.46 -10.39 -8.37
CA MET A 94 -3.74 -10.93 -7.91
C MET A 94 -4.60 -9.84 -7.26
N LEU A 95 -4.04 -9.03 -6.35
CA LEU A 95 -4.76 -7.94 -5.69
C LEU A 95 -5.32 -6.92 -6.70
N ASN A 96 -4.51 -6.54 -7.70
CA ASN A 96 -4.96 -5.58 -8.71
C ASN A 96 -6.10 -6.15 -9.58
N ARG A 97 -6.01 -7.39 -9.99
CA ARG A 97 -7.07 -8.08 -10.72
C ARG A 97 -8.34 -8.17 -9.88
N ARG A 98 -8.23 -8.53 -8.59
CA ARG A 98 -9.39 -8.66 -7.69
C ARG A 98 -10.08 -7.32 -7.43
N ILE A 99 -9.31 -6.22 -7.30
CA ILE A 99 -9.88 -4.87 -7.17
C ILE A 99 -10.76 -4.56 -8.39
N ASP A 100 -10.28 -4.80 -9.59
CA ASP A 100 -11.02 -4.56 -10.83
C ASP A 100 -12.29 -5.43 -10.93
N GLU A 101 -12.18 -6.73 -10.60
CA GLU A 101 -13.33 -7.65 -10.56
C GLU A 101 -14.40 -7.22 -9.56
N ILE A 102 -14.00 -6.75 -8.36
CA ILE A 102 -14.92 -6.24 -7.33
C ILE A 102 -15.60 -4.96 -7.82
N LEU A 103 -14.85 -4.01 -8.38
CA LEU A 103 -15.39 -2.78 -8.96
C LEU A 103 -16.43 -3.10 -10.03
N LYS A 104 -16.08 -3.97 -10.97
CA LYS A 104 -16.99 -4.42 -12.03
C LYS A 104 -18.27 -5.04 -11.49
N GLY A 105 -18.15 -5.96 -10.53
CA GLY A 105 -19.31 -6.63 -9.93
C GLY A 105 -20.25 -5.67 -9.21
N ILE A 106 -19.71 -4.78 -8.39
CA ILE A 106 -20.50 -3.84 -7.58
C ILE A 106 -21.13 -2.75 -8.47
N THR A 107 -20.37 -2.16 -9.39
CA THR A 107 -20.92 -1.13 -10.29
C THR A 107 -22.03 -1.71 -11.18
N MET A 108 -21.86 -2.92 -11.68
CA MET A 108 -22.89 -3.62 -12.44
C MET A 108 -24.17 -3.87 -11.60
N THR A 109 -24.01 -4.25 -10.33
CA THR A 109 -25.13 -4.53 -9.41
C THR A 109 -25.97 -3.28 -9.16
N PHE A 110 -25.35 -2.11 -9.03
CA PHE A 110 -26.02 -0.85 -8.73
C PHE A 110 -26.26 0.05 -9.95
N GLY A 111 -25.92 -0.42 -11.16
CA GLY A 111 -26.15 0.30 -12.42
C GLY A 111 -25.20 1.48 -12.69
N GLY A 112 -24.09 1.55 -11.94
CA GLY A 112 -23.03 2.55 -12.16
C GLY A 112 -21.92 2.07 -13.08
N THR A 113 -20.91 2.92 -13.24
CA THR A 113 -19.67 2.60 -13.96
C THR A 113 -18.45 3.02 -13.17
N TYR A 114 -17.25 2.65 -13.60
CA TYR A 114 -16.02 3.02 -12.94
C TYR A 114 -14.87 3.23 -13.92
N GLU A 115 -13.86 3.94 -13.44
CA GLU A 115 -12.52 4.01 -14.01
C GLU A 115 -11.55 3.54 -12.94
N PHE A 116 -10.60 2.70 -13.29
CA PHE A 116 -9.57 2.22 -12.39
C PHE A 116 -8.20 2.37 -13.04
N GLU A 117 -7.31 3.10 -12.38
CA GLU A 117 -5.93 3.26 -12.77
C GLU A 117 -5.01 2.75 -11.67
N ARG A 118 -4.09 1.87 -12.04
CA ARG A 118 -2.99 1.43 -11.21
C ARG A 118 -1.69 2.05 -11.69
N GLN A 119 -1.06 2.81 -10.83
CA GLN A 119 0.27 3.36 -11.09
C GLN A 119 1.31 2.57 -10.30
N ARG A 120 2.15 1.78 -10.98
CA ARG A 120 3.30 1.12 -10.35
C ARG A 120 4.30 2.19 -9.90
N SER A 121 4.67 2.17 -8.61
CA SER A 121 5.61 3.13 -8.04
C SER A 121 6.97 2.46 -7.81
N HIS A 122 7.09 1.55 -6.86
CA HIS A 122 8.36 0.91 -6.50
C HIS A 122 8.24 -0.61 -6.62
N PRO A 123 9.32 -1.32 -7.05
CA PRO A 123 9.43 -2.76 -6.85
C PRO A 123 9.65 -3.08 -5.37
N ALA A 124 9.57 -4.37 -5.01
CA ALA A 124 9.98 -4.81 -3.69
C ALA A 124 11.50 -4.75 -3.57
N LEU A 125 12.00 -4.27 -2.45
CA LEU A 125 13.42 -4.34 -2.11
C LEU A 125 13.70 -5.70 -1.46
N ILE A 126 14.38 -6.54 -2.21
CA ILE A 126 14.83 -7.86 -1.76
C ILE A 126 16.34 -7.82 -1.61
N CYS A 127 16.83 -7.98 -0.41
CA CYS A 127 18.26 -8.04 -0.14
C CYS A 127 18.83 -9.41 -0.53
N ASP A 128 19.92 -9.39 -1.32
CA ASP A 128 20.67 -10.60 -1.63
C ASP A 128 21.29 -11.17 -0.34
N PRO A 129 21.15 -12.50 -0.09
CA PRO A 129 21.64 -13.09 1.16
C PRO A 129 23.15 -12.95 1.36
N ASP A 130 23.95 -13.11 0.31
CA ASP A 130 25.43 -13.03 0.38
C ASP A 130 25.84 -11.58 0.73
N MET A 131 25.18 -10.59 0.11
CA MET A 131 25.44 -9.19 0.38
C MET A 131 24.98 -8.77 1.78
N ALA A 132 23.87 -9.30 2.26
CA ALA A 132 23.40 -9.05 3.62
C ALA A 132 24.37 -9.60 4.67
N GLU A 133 24.92 -10.81 4.45
CA GLU A 133 25.95 -11.40 5.30
C GLU A 133 27.24 -10.58 5.28
N HIS A 134 27.68 -10.15 4.11
CA HIS A 134 28.86 -9.30 3.99
C HIS A 134 28.72 -7.98 4.75
N VAL A 135 27.52 -7.35 4.70
CA VAL A 135 27.20 -6.16 5.51
C VAL A 135 27.28 -6.48 7.00
N ARG A 136 26.75 -7.63 7.45
CA ARG A 136 26.79 -8.06 8.85
C ARG A 136 28.22 -8.22 9.35
N GLU A 137 29.04 -9.01 8.64
CA GLU A 137 30.43 -9.25 8.99
C GLU A 137 31.23 -7.95 9.09
N THR A 138 31.03 -7.06 8.10
CA THR A 138 31.74 -5.77 8.07
C THR A 138 31.30 -4.87 9.23
N ALA A 139 30.01 -4.83 9.54
CA ALA A 139 29.49 -4.05 10.65
C ALA A 139 29.99 -4.59 12.01
N ASP A 140 30.04 -5.91 12.20
CA ASP A 140 30.62 -6.52 13.39
C ASP A 140 32.11 -6.21 13.57
N MET A 141 32.87 -6.16 12.47
CA MET A 141 34.30 -5.74 12.53
C MET A 141 34.46 -4.28 12.94
N ILE A 142 33.58 -3.39 12.51
CA ILE A 142 33.68 -1.95 12.79
C ILE A 142 33.10 -1.59 14.16
N LEU A 143 31.93 -2.14 14.50
CA LEU A 143 31.16 -1.76 15.68
C LEU A 143 31.42 -2.67 16.88
N GLY A 144 32.02 -3.83 16.66
CA GLY A 144 32.13 -4.92 17.63
C GLY A 144 30.90 -5.84 17.61
N SER A 145 31.11 -7.09 18.04
CA SER A 145 30.06 -8.12 18.05
C SER A 145 28.87 -7.72 18.91
N GLY A 146 27.65 -8.04 18.45
CA GLY A 146 26.40 -7.80 19.16
C GLY A 146 25.76 -6.43 18.92
N HIS A 147 26.34 -5.59 18.04
CA HIS A 147 25.75 -4.32 17.64
C HIS A 147 24.94 -4.42 16.36
N VAL A 148 25.03 -5.53 15.64
CA VAL A 148 24.21 -5.80 14.46
C VAL A 148 22.92 -6.49 14.88
N ILE A 149 21.78 -5.88 14.51
CA ILE A 149 20.46 -6.41 14.81
C ILE A 149 19.87 -7.01 13.53
N ASP A 150 19.51 -8.29 13.59
CA ASP A 150 18.74 -8.91 12.52
C ASP A 150 17.27 -8.55 12.65
N LEU A 151 16.69 -8.06 11.56
CA LEU A 151 15.28 -7.75 11.50
C LEU A 151 14.50 -9.05 11.25
N PRO A 152 13.49 -9.36 12.07
CA PRO A 152 12.72 -10.59 11.95
C PRO A 152 11.82 -10.60 10.70
N HIS A 153 11.52 -9.44 10.15
CA HIS A 153 10.70 -9.25 8.94
C HIS A 153 11.00 -7.89 8.33
N GLY A 154 10.69 -7.75 7.03
CA GLY A 154 10.77 -6.48 6.33
C GLY A 154 9.68 -5.48 6.73
N SER A 155 9.75 -4.30 6.14
CA SER A 155 8.80 -3.19 6.34
C SER A 155 7.86 -3.05 5.14
N LEU A 156 6.59 -2.73 5.38
CA LEU A 156 5.66 -2.36 4.31
C LEU A 156 5.88 -0.92 3.77
N GLY A 157 6.94 -0.23 4.20
CA GLY A 157 7.48 0.95 3.53
C GLY A 157 8.00 0.61 2.13
N CYS A 158 8.38 1.61 1.33
CA CYS A 158 9.04 1.41 0.05
C CYS A 158 10.32 2.26 -0.03
N GLU A 159 11.27 1.80 -0.85
CA GLU A 159 12.59 2.42 -0.98
C GLU A 159 13.06 2.39 -2.44
N SER A 160 13.63 3.51 -2.89
CA SER A 160 14.12 3.63 -4.27
C SER A 160 15.32 2.74 -4.56
N PHE A 161 16.09 2.34 -3.56
CA PHE A 161 17.18 1.39 -3.72
C PHE A 161 16.72 0.04 -4.32
N ALA A 162 15.42 -0.26 -4.22
CA ALA A 162 14.81 -1.43 -4.84
C ALA A 162 15.11 -1.56 -6.35
N TYR A 163 15.17 -0.43 -7.09
CA TYR A 163 15.52 -0.42 -8.52
C TYR A 163 16.97 -0.84 -8.78
N PHE A 164 17.89 -0.52 -7.87
CA PHE A 164 19.27 -0.97 -7.96
C PHE A 164 19.39 -2.46 -7.63
N ALA A 165 18.62 -2.92 -6.62
CA ALA A 165 18.60 -4.31 -6.20
C ALA A 165 17.99 -5.25 -7.25
N GLU A 166 17.05 -4.77 -8.10
CA GLU A 166 16.58 -5.52 -9.27
C GLU A 166 17.66 -5.70 -10.34
N ALA A 167 18.55 -4.71 -10.48
CA ALA A 167 19.59 -4.72 -11.51
C ALA A 167 20.88 -5.43 -11.08
N ARG A 168 21.19 -5.46 -9.79
CA ARG A 168 22.43 -6.00 -9.21
C ARG A 168 22.18 -6.53 -7.81
N LYS A 169 22.96 -7.54 -7.41
CA LYS A 169 23.01 -8.00 -6.02
C LYS A 169 23.32 -6.85 -5.09
N GLY A 170 22.50 -6.66 -4.06
CA GLY A 170 22.64 -5.58 -3.11
C GLY A 170 22.00 -5.90 -1.78
N ALA A 171 22.40 -5.18 -0.74
CA ALA A 171 21.75 -5.22 0.56
C ALA A 171 21.47 -3.79 1.03
N PHE A 172 20.40 -3.64 1.75
CA PHE A 172 19.97 -2.42 2.41
C PHE A 172 19.89 -2.68 3.92
N PHE A 173 20.25 -1.70 4.72
CA PHE A 173 20.17 -1.81 6.17
C PHE A 173 19.76 -0.49 6.80
N TRP A 174 19.16 -0.60 7.98
CA TRP A 174 18.86 0.56 8.81
C TRP A 174 20.05 0.85 9.71
N MET A 175 20.41 2.13 9.81
CA MET A 175 21.37 2.61 10.79
C MET A 175 20.61 3.30 11.93
N GLY A 176 20.83 2.84 13.17
CA GLY A 176 20.25 3.46 14.35
C GLY A 176 20.90 4.82 14.59
N THR A 177 20.11 5.87 14.67
CA THR A 177 20.56 7.25 14.91
C THR A 177 19.96 7.81 16.21
N GLY A 178 19.00 7.11 16.83
CA GLY A 178 18.32 7.58 18.04
C GLY A 178 19.23 7.63 19.26
N ASN A 179 19.09 8.69 20.07
CA ASN A 179 19.72 8.82 21.39
C ASN A 179 18.71 9.46 22.34
N LYS A 180 18.02 8.64 23.12
CA LYS A 180 16.98 9.11 24.05
C LYS A 180 17.51 10.03 25.16
N GLU A 181 18.74 9.83 25.60
CA GLU A 181 19.36 10.67 26.63
C GLU A 181 19.65 12.07 26.11
N ALA A 182 19.98 12.18 24.82
CA ALA A 182 20.15 13.46 24.12
C ALA A 182 18.84 14.04 23.57
N GLY A 183 17.68 13.38 23.78
CA GLY A 183 16.38 13.82 23.25
C GLY A 183 16.19 13.53 21.76
N ILE A 184 17.06 12.75 21.12
CA ILE A 184 17.01 12.36 19.71
C ILE A 184 16.18 11.08 19.63
N ASP A 185 14.84 11.24 19.57
CA ASP A 185 13.89 10.11 19.61
C ASP A 185 12.72 10.26 18.62
N LYS A 186 12.81 11.23 17.71
CA LYS A 186 11.73 11.53 16.78
C LYS A 186 11.70 10.54 15.60
N PRO A 187 10.51 10.16 15.11
CA PRO A 187 10.40 9.26 13.98
C PRO A 187 10.82 9.93 12.67
N LEU A 188 11.13 9.11 11.67
CA LEU A 188 11.33 9.55 10.29
C LEU A 188 10.15 10.42 9.83
N HIS A 189 10.42 11.40 8.96
CA HIS A 189 9.46 12.37 8.43
C HIS A 189 8.90 13.36 9.47
N SER A 190 9.45 13.41 10.67
CA SER A 190 9.20 14.48 11.63
C SER A 190 10.03 15.72 11.26
N SER A 191 9.46 16.91 11.43
CA SER A 191 10.20 18.19 11.26
C SER A 191 11.31 18.40 12.30
N SER A 192 11.31 17.58 13.34
CA SER A 192 12.30 17.57 14.43
C SER A 192 13.12 16.28 14.46
N PHE A 193 13.22 15.56 13.34
CA PHE A 193 14.13 14.44 13.16
C PHE A 193 15.56 14.97 13.03
N ASP A 194 16.49 14.50 13.90
CA ASP A 194 17.90 14.80 13.94
C ASP A 194 18.74 13.59 13.54
#